data_ce06cd9d663929651cc8afd526119d4f
#
_entry.id   ce06cd9d663929651cc8afd526119d4f
#
_cell.length_a   1.000
_cell.length_b   1.000
_cell.length_c   1.000
_cell.angle_alpha   90.00
_cell.angle_beta   90.00
_cell.angle_gamma   90.00
#
_symmetry.space_group_name_H-M   'P 1'
#
loop_
_entity.id
_entity.type
_entity.pdbx_description
1 polymer ?
#
loop_
_entity_poly.entity_id
_entity_poly.type
_entity_poly.pdbx_seq_one_letter_code
_entity_poly.pdbx_strand_id
1 'polypeptide(L)'
;MAFFLYVTTIVVGTLSALLYAPLKREATILGFFRPLGSWQNVHGIENHAIDGTVACEDLHYHEPSDMLYSACGGDIEKAAGWFPGAGSLDHPENPWYGTLVVINPKTMKSQKLTLTDFEGPFVTHGISIYNSPSDFETVYIYAVNHIPNPLWTASSSAQPKAASRIELFVHTVGSNTAKHLRSISHPLIRTPNDLLALSEREFLVTNDHYYRDGFMRVVEEFSHSAWTEVVHVHLVDSTNVSASVSLNSIPNNNGLGWGPNQQVLISSALAATLYFSKLEGGYNKTLSVTHSIRADGVVDNPSFFSDPWAGIDGKDYSGYLLPGLGRPIEFLGNYKDPTGKAPISSIVWYVPAMAGEEERGSQVTQPRLLFSDNGSSLRGATTAVIVPIDPATNEGRREGWLFVTGVIAPHMLATKIDFATALSSAAE
;
A
#
# COMPACT_ATOMS: atom_id res chain seq x y z
N MET A 1 -29.06 -36.80 -31.61
CA MET A 1 -29.46 -36.03 -30.42
C MET A 1 -28.75 -36.47 -29.15
N ALA A 2 -28.79 -37.73 -28.75
CA ALA A 2 -28.12 -38.22 -27.51
C ALA A 2 -26.60 -38.00 -27.48
N PHE A 3 -25.87 -38.23 -28.54
CA PHE A 3 -24.44 -38.02 -28.63
C PHE A 3 -24.06 -36.53 -28.44
N PHE A 4 -24.81 -35.63 -29.05
CA PHE A 4 -24.59 -34.19 -28.90
C PHE A 4 -24.86 -33.76 -27.46
N LEU A 5 -25.91 -34.24 -26.82
CA LEU A 5 -26.21 -33.96 -25.42
C LEU A 5 -25.10 -34.48 -24.50
N TYR A 6 -24.59 -35.66 -24.75
CA TYR A 6 -23.50 -36.28 -23.98
C TYR A 6 -22.19 -35.46 -24.09
N VAL A 7 -21.80 -35.08 -25.30
CA VAL A 7 -20.63 -34.22 -25.54
C VAL A 7 -20.78 -32.84 -24.87
N THR A 8 -21.97 -32.21 -25.00
CA THR A 8 -22.23 -30.92 -24.35
C THR A 8 -22.12 -31.04 -22.83
N THR A 9 -22.67 -32.11 -22.23
CA THR A 9 -22.60 -32.31 -20.78
C THR A 9 -21.15 -32.49 -20.30
N ILE A 10 -20.34 -33.26 -21.04
CA ILE A 10 -18.92 -33.44 -20.71
C ILE A 10 -18.17 -32.11 -20.83
N VAL A 11 -18.38 -31.33 -21.91
CA VAL A 11 -17.73 -30.04 -22.11
C VAL A 11 -18.12 -29.06 -21.01
N VAL A 12 -19.40 -28.93 -20.70
CA VAL A 12 -19.89 -28.06 -19.63
C VAL A 12 -19.36 -28.49 -18.28
N GLY A 13 -19.39 -29.79 -17.96
CA GLY A 13 -18.85 -30.33 -16.70
C GLY A 13 -17.35 -30.09 -16.56
N THR A 14 -16.59 -30.30 -17.63
CA THR A 14 -15.14 -30.06 -17.63
C THR A 14 -14.82 -28.57 -17.47
N LEU A 15 -15.50 -27.68 -18.22
CA LEU A 15 -15.33 -26.22 -18.09
C LEU A 15 -15.72 -25.74 -16.69
N SER A 16 -16.83 -26.25 -16.14
CA SER A 16 -17.25 -25.91 -14.77
C SER A 16 -16.21 -26.33 -13.73
N ALA A 17 -15.64 -27.52 -13.87
CA ALA A 17 -14.59 -28.03 -12.97
C ALA A 17 -13.30 -27.18 -13.08
N LEU A 18 -12.90 -26.82 -14.29
CA LEU A 18 -11.70 -26.00 -14.53
C LEU A 18 -11.87 -24.56 -14.03
N LEU A 19 -13.05 -23.98 -14.17
CA LEU A 19 -13.32 -22.60 -13.79
C LEU A 19 -13.72 -22.42 -12.32
N TYR A 20 -14.12 -23.50 -11.63
CA TYR A 20 -14.61 -23.42 -10.25
C TYR A 20 -13.59 -22.81 -9.28
N ALA A 21 -12.36 -23.31 -9.28
CA ALA A 21 -11.33 -22.84 -8.36
C ALA A 21 -10.94 -21.37 -8.60
N PRO A 22 -10.63 -20.91 -9.84
CA PRO A 22 -10.35 -19.51 -10.10
C PRO A 22 -11.55 -18.61 -9.78
N LEU A 23 -12.78 -18.96 -10.20
CA LEU A 23 -13.97 -18.15 -9.89
C LEU A 23 -14.26 -18.06 -8.38
N LYS A 24 -14.09 -19.17 -7.66
CA LYS A 24 -14.20 -19.15 -6.19
C LYS A 24 -13.16 -18.24 -5.57
N ARG A 25 -11.91 -18.27 -6.07
CA ARG A 25 -10.83 -17.40 -5.61
C ARG A 25 -11.19 -15.93 -5.81
N GLU A 26 -11.63 -15.55 -7.02
CA GLU A 26 -12.08 -14.18 -7.33
C GLU A 26 -13.22 -13.74 -6.42
N ALA A 27 -14.24 -14.58 -6.26
CA ALA A 27 -15.35 -14.29 -5.37
C ALA A 27 -14.89 -14.09 -3.90
N THR A 28 -13.87 -14.82 -3.47
CA THR A 28 -13.26 -14.64 -2.14
C THR A 28 -12.53 -13.30 -2.04
N ILE A 29 -11.67 -12.97 -3.00
CA ILE A 29 -10.93 -11.71 -3.04
C ILE A 29 -11.88 -10.52 -3.07
N LEU A 30 -12.90 -10.56 -3.95
CA LEU A 30 -13.92 -9.50 -4.07
C LEU A 30 -14.84 -9.40 -2.85
N GLY A 31 -14.76 -10.33 -1.89
CA GLY A 31 -15.50 -10.30 -0.65
C GLY A 31 -16.96 -10.73 -0.76
N PHE A 32 -17.35 -11.47 -1.81
CA PHE A 32 -18.73 -11.99 -1.95
C PHE A 32 -19.14 -12.89 -0.78
N PHE A 33 -18.19 -13.59 -0.17
CA PHE A 33 -18.43 -14.45 0.99
C PHE A 33 -18.35 -13.72 2.34
N ARG A 34 -18.18 -12.40 2.33
CA ARG A 34 -18.15 -11.52 3.51
C ARG A 34 -19.27 -10.47 3.41
N PRO A 35 -20.55 -10.86 3.55
CA PRO A 35 -21.67 -9.93 3.40
C PRO A 35 -21.66 -8.88 4.52
N LEU A 36 -22.01 -7.63 4.19
CA LEU A 36 -22.03 -6.50 5.13
C LEU A 36 -22.88 -6.77 6.38
N GLY A 37 -24.03 -7.44 6.22
CA GLY A 37 -24.93 -7.73 7.35
C GLY A 37 -24.35 -8.68 8.39
N SER A 38 -23.28 -9.43 8.07
CA SER A 38 -22.54 -10.28 9.01
C SER A 38 -21.13 -9.75 9.31
N TRP A 39 -20.77 -8.56 8.80
CA TRP A 39 -19.45 -7.97 9.03
C TRP A 39 -19.30 -7.57 10.49
N GLN A 40 -18.27 -8.11 11.12
CA GLN A 40 -17.89 -7.74 12.47
C GLN A 40 -16.63 -6.89 12.42
N ASN A 41 -16.68 -5.71 13.06
CA ASN A 41 -15.48 -4.93 13.27
C ASN A 41 -14.58 -5.65 14.26
N VAL A 42 -13.29 -5.76 13.91
CA VAL A 42 -12.22 -6.27 14.77
C VAL A 42 -11.27 -5.12 15.00
N HIS A 43 -11.37 -4.48 16.14
CA HIS A 43 -10.50 -3.42 16.60
C HIS A 43 -9.74 -3.87 17.83
N GLY A 44 -8.71 -3.12 18.21
CA GLY A 44 -8.03 -3.30 19.50
C GLY A 44 -8.85 -2.77 20.68
N ILE A 45 -8.17 -2.70 21.83
CA ILE A 45 -8.78 -2.33 23.11
C ILE A 45 -9.08 -0.83 23.26
N GLU A 46 -8.44 0.01 22.48
CA GLU A 46 -8.58 1.47 22.49
C GLU A 46 -8.41 2.00 21.06
N ASN A 47 -9.21 3.01 20.67
CA ASN A 47 -9.19 3.55 19.30
C ASN A 47 -9.10 5.08 19.33
N HIS A 48 -8.25 5.63 18.45
CA HIS A 48 -8.10 7.07 18.23
C HIS A 48 -8.18 7.41 16.73
N ALA A 49 -9.05 8.33 16.37
CA ALA A 49 -9.01 9.01 15.09
C ALA A 49 -7.92 10.09 15.16
N ILE A 50 -7.02 10.09 14.19
CA ILE A 50 -5.92 11.07 14.14
C ILE A 50 -6.36 12.26 13.30
N ASP A 51 -6.61 13.38 13.94
CA ASP A 51 -7.03 14.60 13.26
C ASP A 51 -5.98 15.07 12.25
N GLY A 52 -6.45 15.66 11.13
CA GLY A 52 -5.58 16.24 10.10
C GLY A 52 -4.98 15.22 9.13
N THR A 53 -5.39 13.95 9.19
CA THR A 53 -4.91 12.85 8.34
C THR A 53 -5.99 12.39 7.36
N VAL A 54 -6.56 13.32 6.59
CA VAL A 54 -7.62 13.03 5.61
C VAL A 54 -7.02 12.51 4.31
N ALA A 55 -7.56 11.39 3.81
CA ALA A 55 -7.13 10.77 2.55
C ALA A 55 -5.60 10.56 2.51
N CYS A 56 -5.06 9.92 3.54
CA CYS A 56 -3.67 9.49 3.62
C CYS A 56 -3.59 8.07 3.06
N GLU A 57 -2.78 7.90 2.02
CA GLU A 57 -2.72 6.61 1.36
C GLU A 57 -1.62 5.74 1.98
N ASP A 58 -0.45 6.31 2.24
CA ASP A 58 0.71 5.56 2.71
C ASP A 58 1.27 6.09 4.03
N LEU A 59 2.01 5.24 4.76
CA LEU A 59 2.48 5.49 6.12
C LEU A 59 3.79 4.76 6.42
N HIS A 60 4.80 5.49 6.89
CA HIS A 60 6.07 4.92 7.31
C HIS A 60 6.43 5.31 8.74
N TYR A 61 6.92 4.34 9.51
CA TYR A 61 7.47 4.59 10.84
C TYR A 61 8.97 4.84 10.75
N HIS A 62 9.40 6.01 11.20
CA HIS A 62 10.79 6.40 11.34
C HIS A 62 11.26 6.09 12.77
N GLU A 63 11.74 4.88 12.99
CA GLU A 63 12.16 4.38 14.31
C GLU A 63 13.12 5.33 15.04
N PRO A 64 14.16 5.94 14.38
CA PRO A 64 15.10 6.78 15.09
C PRO A 64 14.48 8.02 15.74
N SER A 65 13.40 8.58 15.16
CA SER A 65 12.69 9.73 15.76
C SER A 65 11.42 9.35 16.50
N ASP A 66 11.01 8.08 16.45
CA ASP A 66 9.74 7.60 16.98
C ASP A 66 8.55 8.39 16.41
N MET A 67 8.58 8.70 15.10
CA MET A 67 7.56 9.44 14.38
C MET A 67 7.07 8.67 13.17
N LEU A 68 5.81 8.91 12.79
CA LEU A 68 5.21 8.38 11.57
C LEU A 68 5.16 9.46 10.50
N TYR A 69 5.43 9.09 9.25
CA TYR A 69 5.37 9.96 8.08
C TYR A 69 4.31 9.45 7.12
N SER A 70 3.48 10.36 6.60
CA SER A 70 2.42 10.05 5.65
C SER A 70 2.29 11.17 4.62
N ALA A 71 1.69 10.86 3.47
CA ALA A 71 1.24 11.84 2.49
C ALA A 71 -0.29 11.81 2.40
N CYS A 72 -0.92 12.96 2.60
CA CYS A 72 -2.36 13.07 2.74
C CYS A 72 -2.94 14.05 1.70
N GLY A 73 -4.00 13.65 1.01
CA GLY A 73 -4.67 14.48 0.01
C GLY A 73 -5.47 15.63 0.60
N GLY A 74 -6.01 15.44 1.80
CA GLY A 74 -6.73 16.46 2.55
C GLY A 74 -8.16 16.75 2.08
N ASP A 75 -8.60 16.18 0.95
CA ASP A 75 -9.90 16.47 0.34
C ASP A 75 -10.45 15.25 -0.40
N ILE A 76 -11.43 14.57 0.21
CA ILE A 76 -12.04 13.35 -0.36
C ILE A 76 -12.87 13.66 -1.61
N GLU A 77 -13.55 14.81 -1.67
CA GLU A 77 -14.37 15.18 -2.82
C GLU A 77 -13.51 15.36 -4.08
N LYS A 78 -12.37 16.00 -3.95
CA LYS A 78 -11.42 16.15 -5.07
C LYS A 78 -10.82 14.81 -5.50
N ALA A 79 -10.56 13.89 -4.55
CA ALA A 79 -10.11 12.55 -4.87
C ALA A 79 -11.08 11.80 -5.80
N ALA A 80 -12.39 11.95 -5.60
CA ALA A 80 -13.39 11.35 -6.46
C ALA A 80 -13.32 11.84 -7.91
N GLY A 81 -12.88 13.08 -8.14
CA GLY A 81 -12.76 13.69 -9.47
C GLY A 81 -11.41 13.49 -10.15
N TRP A 82 -10.32 13.53 -9.38
CA TRP A 82 -8.96 13.38 -9.90
C TRP A 82 -8.07 12.57 -8.96
N PHE A 83 -7.97 11.29 -9.22
CA PHE A 83 -7.01 10.37 -8.63
C PHE A 83 -6.68 9.25 -9.61
N PRO A 84 -5.67 9.41 -10.47
CA PRO A 84 -5.29 8.44 -11.51
C PRO A 84 -5.01 7.03 -10.98
N GLY A 85 -4.48 6.86 -9.76
CA GLY A 85 -4.28 5.57 -9.11
C GLY A 85 -5.56 4.73 -9.06
N ALA A 86 -6.71 5.33 -8.71
CA ALA A 86 -8.01 4.68 -8.72
C ALA A 86 -8.80 4.87 -10.04
N GLY A 87 -8.15 5.29 -11.13
CA GLY A 87 -8.81 5.49 -12.42
C GLY A 87 -9.72 6.73 -12.53
N SER A 88 -9.74 7.61 -11.53
CA SER A 88 -10.48 8.88 -11.60
C SER A 88 -9.69 9.92 -12.37
N LEU A 89 -10.19 10.27 -13.58
CA LEU A 89 -9.56 11.17 -14.55
C LEU A 89 -10.58 12.18 -15.12
N ASP A 90 -11.63 12.50 -14.34
CA ASP A 90 -12.78 13.24 -14.86
C ASP A 90 -12.58 14.76 -14.75
N HIS A 91 -11.85 15.23 -13.72
CA HIS A 91 -11.68 16.65 -13.38
C HIS A 91 -10.21 17.09 -13.27
N PRO A 92 -9.43 17.04 -14.38
CA PRO A 92 -8.03 17.48 -14.37
C PRO A 92 -7.83 18.94 -14.00
N GLU A 93 -8.87 19.77 -14.12
CA GLU A 93 -8.88 21.19 -13.76
C GLU A 93 -8.98 21.42 -12.24
N ASN A 94 -9.31 20.40 -11.46
CA ASN A 94 -9.51 20.52 -10.02
C ASN A 94 -8.76 19.43 -9.21
N PRO A 95 -7.43 19.28 -9.37
CA PRO A 95 -6.64 18.33 -8.59
C PRO A 95 -6.57 18.77 -7.13
N TRP A 96 -6.31 17.84 -6.23
CA TRP A 96 -6.05 18.23 -4.84
C TRP A 96 -4.64 18.80 -4.61
N TYR A 97 -4.49 19.48 -3.47
CA TYR A 97 -3.23 20.03 -2.98
C TYR A 97 -2.93 19.37 -1.63
N GLY A 98 -2.43 18.14 -1.70
CA GLY A 98 -2.02 17.38 -0.53
C GLY A 98 -0.78 17.92 0.15
N THR A 99 -0.38 17.25 1.23
CA THR A 99 0.84 17.59 1.96
C THR A 99 1.45 16.37 2.64
N LEU A 100 2.69 16.51 3.08
CA LEU A 100 3.33 15.57 3.99
C LEU A 100 2.86 15.86 5.42
N VAL A 101 2.66 14.80 6.19
CA VAL A 101 2.19 14.85 7.57
C VAL A 101 3.10 14.01 8.45
N VAL A 102 3.52 14.56 9.58
CA VAL A 102 4.24 13.83 10.64
C VAL A 102 3.27 13.58 11.79
N ILE A 103 3.23 12.35 12.29
CA ILE A 103 2.36 11.95 13.39
C ILE A 103 3.22 11.49 14.57
N ASN A 104 2.92 12.01 15.75
CA ASN A 104 3.53 11.55 17.00
C ASN A 104 2.68 10.44 17.60
N PRO A 105 3.16 9.18 17.63
CA PRO A 105 2.38 8.04 18.09
C PRO A 105 2.09 8.05 19.59
N LYS A 106 2.87 8.80 20.39
CA LYS A 106 2.65 8.90 21.84
C LYS A 106 1.54 9.90 22.20
N THR A 107 1.41 10.96 21.41
CA THR A 107 0.42 12.02 21.67
C THR A 107 -0.80 11.94 20.76
N MET A 108 -0.80 11.05 19.78
CA MET A 108 -1.83 10.92 18.74
C MET A 108 -2.10 12.21 17.96
N LYS A 109 -1.08 13.08 17.86
CA LYS A 109 -1.19 14.37 17.16
C LYS A 109 -0.45 14.32 15.83
N SER A 110 -1.06 14.92 14.82
CA SER A 110 -0.47 15.15 13.52
C SER A 110 0.02 16.58 13.35
N GLN A 111 1.03 16.75 12.50
CA GLN A 111 1.56 18.03 12.06
C GLN A 111 1.73 18.02 10.55
N LYS A 112 1.03 18.91 9.86
CA LYS A 112 1.23 19.13 8.42
C LYS A 112 2.55 19.87 8.21
N LEU A 113 3.35 19.41 7.26
CA LEU A 113 4.59 20.07 6.86
C LEU A 113 4.30 21.12 5.79
N THR A 114 4.88 22.30 5.94
CA THR A 114 4.90 23.32 4.89
C THR A 114 5.89 22.87 3.81
N LEU A 115 5.41 22.65 2.59
CA LEU A 115 6.27 22.32 1.45
C LEU A 115 6.93 23.62 0.95
N THR A 116 8.24 23.74 1.13
CA THR A 116 9.03 24.89 0.63
C THR A 116 9.67 24.55 -0.71
N ASP A 117 9.86 25.56 -1.56
CA ASP A 117 10.41 25.41 -2.92
C ASP A 117 9.58 24.46 -3.82
N PHE A 118 8.30 24.27 -3.50
CA PHE A 118 7.36 23.43 -4.24
C PHE A 118 6.13 24.22 -4.66
N GLU A 119 5.78 24.16 -5.93
CA GLU A 119 4.59 24.83 -6.48
C GLU A 119 3.74 23.85 -7.29
N GLY A 120 2.43 24.05 -7.21
CA GLY A 120 1.45 23.27 -7.98
C GLY A 120 0.72 22.22 -7.16
N PRO A 121 -0.10 21.39 -7.83
CA PRO A 121 -0.84 20.32 -7.17
C PRO A 121 0.09 19.22 -6.66
N PHE A 122 -0.27 18.66 -5.52
CA PHE A 122 0.36 17.49 -4.94
C PHE A 122 -0.70 16.41 -4.73
N VAL A 123 -0.93 15.65 -5.79
CA VAL A 123 -1.88 14.53 -5.79
C VAL A 123 -1.13 13.29 -5.31
N THR A 124 -1.09 13.16 -4.01
CA THR A 124 -0.27 12.15 -3.31
C THR A 124 -0.80 10.74 -3.51
N HIS A 125 0.11 9.78 -3.52
CA HIS A 125 -0.13 8.34 -3.47
C HIS A 125 0.92 7.73 -2.54
N GLY A 126 1.61 6.65 -2.93
CA GLY A 126 2.69 6.07 -2.14
C GLY A 126 3.82 7.04 -1.83
N ILE A 127 4.47 6.85 -0.70
CA ILE A 127 5.70 7.53 -0.30
C ILE A 127 6.75 6.53 0.13
N SER A 128 7.99 6.96 0.24
CA SER A 128 9.02 6.23 0.96
C SER A 128 9.97 7.18 1.63
N ILE A 129 10.43 6.82 2.82
CA ILE A 129 11.39 7.61 3.58
C ILE A 129 12.76 6.95 3.60
N TYR A 130 13.80 7.75 3.57
CA TYR A 130 15.18 7.31 3.75
C TYR A 130 15.94 8.25 4.67
N ASN A 131 16.70 7.71 5.59
CA ASN A 131 17.70 8.43 6.37
C ASN A 131 19.06 7.74 6.23
N SER A 132 20.12 8.54 6.20
CA SER A 132 21.47 7.98 6.23
C SER A 132 21.75 7.33 7.60
N PRO A 133 22.43 6.18 7.65
CA PRO A 133 22.83 5.59 8.92
C PRO A 133 23.69 6.49 9.80
N SER A 134 24.31 7.53 9.23
CA SER A 134 25.13 8.51 9.96
C SER A 134 24.39 9.81 10.31
N ASP A 135 23.15 10.00 9.81
CA ASP A 135 22.34 11.18 10.06
C ASP A 135 20.87 10.81 10.17
N PHE A 136 20.38 10.67 11.38
CA PHE A 136 18.98 10.33 11.68
C PHE A 136 18.07 11.57 11.77
N GLU A 137 18.62 12.77 11.72
CA GLU A 137 17.82 14.00 11.76
C GLU A 137 17.35 14.45 10.37
N THR A 138 18.05 14.00 9.33
CA THR A 138 17.69 14.30 7.94
C THR A 138 16.91 13.12 7.32
N VAL A 139 15.67 13.37 6.94
CA VAL A 139 14.78 12.43 6.30
C VAL A 139 14.54 12.85 4.85
N TYR A 140 14.95 12.03 3.89
CA TYR A 140 14.59 12.16 2.47
C TYR A 140 13.25 11.47 2.27
N ILE A 141 12.32 12.14 1.58
CA ILE A 141 10.97 11.66 1.33
C ILE A 141 10.72 11.66 -0.16
N TYR A 142 10.61 10.47 -0.76
CA TYR A 142 10.12 10.29 -2.10
C TYR A 142 8.61 10.16 -2.07
N ALA A 143 7.90 10.83 -2.96
CA ALA A 143 6.44 10.82 -3.00
C ALA A 143 5.92 10.77 -4.43
N VAL A 144 4.97 9.90 -4.69
CA VAL A 144 4.23 9.89 -5.95
C VAL A 144 3.35 11.12 -6.05
N ASN A 145 3.34 11.77 -7.22
CA ASN A 145 2.49 12.90 -7.52
C ASN A 145 1.80 12.72 -8.88
N HIS A 146 0.48 12.58 -8.88
CA HIS A 146 -0.35 12.37 -10.06
C HIS A 146 -0.91 13.68 -10.63
N ILE A 147 -0.04 14.51 -11.19
CA ILE A 147 -0.48 15.80 -11.75
C ILE A 147 -1.26 15.62 -13.06
N PRO A 148 -2.23 16.50 -13.35
CA PRO A 148 -2.79 16.63 -14.68
C PRO A 148 -1.71 16.92 -15.71
N ASN A 149 -1.82 16.31 -16.91
CA ASN A 149 -0.88 16.54 -17.98
C ASN A 149 -1.18 17.88 -18.69
N PRO A 150 -0.30 18.89 -18.62
CA PRO A 150 -0.54 20.18 -19.25
C PRO A 150 -0.56 20.10 -20.78
N LEU A 151 -0.05 19.03 -21.38
CA LEU A 151 -0.07 18.80 -22.82
C LEU A 151 -1.33 18.06 -23.28
N TRP A 152 -2.14 17.55 -22.37
CA TRP A 152 -3.37 16.87 -22.71
C TRP A 152 -4.47 17.89 -23.06
N THR A 153 -5.20 17.62 -24.13
CA THR A 153 -6.42 18.35 -24.51
C THR A 153 -7.48 17.35 -24.95
N ALA A 154 -8.75 17.68 -24.78
CA ALA A 154 -9.86 16.80 -25.18
C ALA A 154 -9.85 16.45 -26.69
N SER A 155 -9.18 17.24 -27.51
CA SER A 155 -8.98 17.01 -28.95
C SER A 155 -7.72 16.21 -29.29
N SER A 156 -6.82 15.98 -28.33
CA SER A 156 -5.55 15.29 -28.53
C SER A 156 -5.54 13.96 -27.78
N SER A 157 -6.00 12.89 -28.43
CA SER A 157 -5.97 11.52 -27.87
C SER A 157 -4.56 10.91 -27.78
N ALA A 158 -3.52 11.59 -28.30
CA ALA A 158 -2.16 11.11 -28.32
C ALA A 158 -1.42 11.28 -27.00
N GLN A 159 -1.90 12.14 -26.10
CA GLN A 159 -1.28 12.42 -24.80
C GLN A 159 -2.09 11.82 -23.67
N PRO A 160 -1.44 11.17 -22.66
CA PRO A 160 -2.16 10.68 -21.49
C PRO A 160 -2.72 11.86 -20.68
N LYS A 161 -3.84 11.64 -19.99
CA LYS A 161 -4.46 12.65 -19.14
C LYS A 161 -3.57 13.03 -17.95
N ALA A 162 -2.90 12.06 -17.34
CA ALA A 162 -2.01 12.26 -16.20
C ALA A 162 -0.54 12.28 -16.61
N ALA A 163 0.25 13.18 -16.01
CA ALA A 163 1.70 13.24 -16.07
C ALA A 163 2.26 12.92 -14.67
N SER A 164 2.08 11.66 -14.25
CA SER A 164 2.57 11.21 -12.93
C SER A 164 4.09 11.28 -12.85
N ARG A 165 4.60 11.68 -11.68
CA ARG A 165 6.02 11.84 -11.40
C ARG A 165 6.32 11.58 -9.93
N ILE A 166 7.58 11.53 -9.57
CA ILE A 166 8.03 11.41 -8.18
C ILE A 166 8.61 12.73 -7.74
N GLU A 167 8.19 13.19 -6.57
CA GLU A 167 8.76 14.38 -5.90
C GLU A 167 9.73 13.91 -4.82
N LEU A 168 10.89 14.56 -4.73
CA LEU A 168 11.86 14.33 -3.67
C LEU A 168 11.89 15.55 -2.74
N PHE A 169 11.63 15.32 -1.47
CA PHE A 169 11.72 16.31 -0.40
C PHE A 169 12.80 15.90 0.61
N VAL A 170 13.28 16.90 1.35
CA VAL A 170 14.10 16.70 2.54
C VAL A 170 13.45 17.40 3.74
N HIS A 171 13.39 16.68 4.86
CA HIS A 171 12.83 17.16 6.12
C HIS A 171 13.85 16.97 7.23
N THR A 172 13.96 17.97 8.12
CA THR A 172 14.72 17.83 9.37
C THR A 172 13.75 17.47 10.49
N VAL A 173 14.01 16.38 11.20
CA VAL A 173 13.19 15.91 12.32
C VAL A 173 12.91 17.04 13.31
N GLY A 174 11.64 17.20 13.69
CA GLY A 174 11.19 18.24 14.60
C GLY A 174 10.92 19.59 13.94
N SER A 175 11.27 19.81 12.66
CA SER A 175 10.87 21.00 11.93
C SER A 175 9.40 20.92 11.47
N ASN A 176 8.85 22.04 10.99
CA ASN A 176 7.51 22.11 10.41
C ASN A 176 7.53 22.27 8.88
N THR A 177 8.67 22.02 8.24
CA THR A 177 8.87 22.21 6.81
C THR A 177 9.44 20.96 6.16
N ALA A 178 9.09 20.75 4.90
CA ALA A 178 9.78 19.82 3.99
C ALA A 178 10.19 20.60 2.75
N LYS A 179 11.49 20.62 2.47
CA LYS A 179 12.04 21.33 1.31
C LYS A 179 12.01 20.42 0.09
N HIS A 180 11.41 20.89 -0.99
CA HIS A 180 11.45 20.20 -2.28
C HIS A 180 12.85 20.30 -2.88
N LEU A 181 13.39 19.17 -3.32
CA LEU A 181 14.69 19.09 -3.96
C LEU A 181 14.56 19.01 -5.48
N ARG A 182 13.64 18.15 -5.97
CA ARG A 182 13.40 17.98 -7.40
C ARG A 182 12.17 17.14 -7.71
N SER A 183 11.62 17.32 -8.93
CA SER A 183 10.68 16.41 -9.56
C SER A 183 11.41 15.43 -10.47
N ILE A 184 10.99 14.16 -10.46
CA ILE A 184 11.63 13.05 -11.18
C ILE A 184 10.59 12.45 -12.11
N SER A 185 10.92 12.47 -13.41
CA SER A 185 10.10 11.87 -14.46
C SER A 185 10.97 11.00 -15.36
N HIS A 186 10.46 9.86 -15.77
CA HIS A 186 11.12 8.96 -16.73
C HIS A 186 10.06 8.17 -17.50
N PRO A 187 10.29 7.80 -18.78
CA PRO A 187 9.31 7.02 -19.57
C PRO A 187 8.88 5.69 -18.96
N LEU A 188 9.72 5.07 -18.12
CA LEU A 188 9.38 3.85 -17.38
C LEU A 188 8.51 4.12 -16.14
N ILE A 189 8.41 5.35 -15.63
CA ILE A 189 7.50 5.74 -14.58
C ILE A 189 6.17 6.12 -15.24
N ARG A 190 5.26 5.15 -15.39
CA ARG A 190 4.01 5.33 -16.16
C ARG A 190 2.81 5.59 -15.29
N THR A 191 2.58 4.70 -14.35
CA THR A 191 1.46 4.68 -13.40
C THR A 191 2.01 4.35 -12.02
N PRO A 192 2.89 5.23 -11.48
CA PRO A 192 3.54 4.95 -10.21
C PRO A 192 2.48 4.83 -9.12
N ASN A 193 2.59 3.77 -8.31
CA ASN A 193 1.72 3.55 -7.16
C ASN A 193 2.51 3.78 -5.88
N ASP A 194 3.52 2.96 -5.62
CA ASP A 194 4.31 3.01 -4.41
C ASP A 194 5.82 3.03 -4.68
N LEU A 195 6.58 3.33 -3.64
CA LEU A 195 8.01 3.58 -3.67
C LEU A 195 8.75 2.77 -2.60
N LEU A 196 10.01 2.44 -2.86
CA LEU A 196 10.92 1.95 -1.84
C LEU A 196 12.27 2.66 -1.99
N ALA A 197 12.56 3.59 -1.10
CA ALA A 197 13.81 4.31 -1.07
C ALA A 197 14.98 3.38 -0.68
N LEU A 198 16.00 3.33 -1.52
CA LEU A 198 17.22 2.55 -1.31
C LEU A 198 18.35 3.44 -0.78
N SER A 199 18.33 4.71 -1.17
CA SER A 199 19.26 5.75 -0.73
C SER A 199 18.67 7.14 -0.99
N GLU A 200 19.41 8.19 -0.67
CA GLU A 200 19.09 9.57 -1.06
C GLU A 200 19.06 9.79 -2.59
N ARG A 201 19.53 8.82 -3.39
CA ARG A 201 19.65 8.90 -4.85
C ARG A 201 19.09 7.71 -5.61
N GLU A 202 18.57 6.71 -4.92
CA GLU A 202 18.06 5.49 -5.55
C GLU A 202 16.75 5.06 -4.90
N PHE A 203 15.81 4.59 -5.71
CA PHE A 203 14.56 4.01 -5.25
C PHE A 203 14.01 2.99 -6.25
N LEU A 204 13.14 2.14 -5.75
CA LEU A 204 12.24 1.32 -6.56
C LEU A 204 10.88 2.01 -6.63
N VAL A 205 10.18 1.83 -7.75
CA VAL A 205 8.80 2.31 -7.93
C VAL A 205 7.98 1.24 -8.64
N THR A 206 6.77 0.96 -8.15
CA THR A 206 5.80 0.11 -8.84
C THR A 206 5.02 0.91 -9.86
N ASN A 207 4.75 0.32 -11.03
CA ASN A 207 3.67 0.74 -11.90
C ASN A 207 2.49 -0.20 -11.68
N ASP A 208 1.34 0.31 -11.25
CA ASP A 208 0.14 -0.50 -10.95
C ASP A 208 -0.58 -0.99 -12.22
N HIS A 209 -0.42 -0.27 -13.32
CA HIS A 209 -0.98 -0.59 -14.63
C HIS A 209 0.02 -0.34 -15.75
N TYR A 210 -0.08 -1.11 -16.82
CA TYR A 210 0.60 -0.83 -18.07
C TYR A 210 -0.10 0.31 -18.84
N TYR A 211 -1.44 0.26 -18.88
CA TYR A 211 -2.26 1.29 -19.53
C TYR A 211 -2.66 2.37 -18.53
N ARG A 212 -2.37 3.63 -18.86
CA ARG A 212 -2.69 4.79 -17.98
C ARG A 212 -4.18 5.06 -17.87
N ASP A 213 -4.91 4.85 -18.98
CA ASP A 213 -6.36 5.10 -19.05
C ASP A 213 -7.00 4.28 -20.18
N GLY A 214 -8.32 4.42 -20.34
CA GLY A 214 -9.08 3.85 -21.43
C GLY A 214 -9.48 2.37 -21.24
N PHE A 215 -10.08 1.79 -22.28
CA PHE A 215 -10.65 0.45 -22.24
C PHE A 215 -9.62 -0.64 -21.88
N MET A 216 -8.39 -0.53 -22.37
CA MET A 216 -7.36 -1.53 -22.11
C MET A 216 -6.93 -1.58 -20.64
N ARG A 217 -7.02 -0.46 -19.91
CA ARG A 217 -6.81 -0.47 -18.46
C ARG A 217 -7.86 -1.34 -17.76
N VAL A 218 -9.12 -1.21 -18.15
CA VAL A 218 -10.21 -2.05 -17.62
C VAL A 218 -9.97 -3.54 -17.96
N VAL A 219 -9.53 -3.84 -19.18
CA VAL A 219 -9.15 -5.22 -19.57
C VAL A 219 -8.02 -5.75 -18.70
N GLU A 220 -7.00 -4.95 -18.44
CA GLU A 220 -5.85 -5.31 -17.59
C GLU A 220 -6.29 -5.64 -16.16
N GLU A 221 -7.14 -4.80 -15.55
CA GLU A 221 -7.68 -4.99 -14.21
C GLU A 221 -8.44 -6.31 -14.05
N PHE A 222 -9.37 -6.60 -14.98
CA PHE A 222 -10.23 -7.79 -14.88
C PHE A 222 -9.59 -9.08 -15.42
N SER A 223 -8.56 -8.99 -16.25
CA SER A 223 -7.87 -10.19 -16.79
C SER A 223 -6.73 -10.69 -15.92
N HIS A 224 -6.37 -9.99 -14.86
CA HIS A 224 -5.17 -10.24 -14.06
C HIS A 224 -3.90 -10.37 -14.91
N SER A 225 -3.83 -9.56 -15.96
CA SER A 225 -2.68 -9.57 -16.87
C SER A 225 -1.40 -9.16 -16.14
N ALA A 226 -0.38 -9.98 -16.27
CA ALA A 226 0.93 -9.73 -15.66
C ALA A 226 1.76 -8.76 -16.52
N TRP A 227 1.27 -7.52 -16.70
CA TRP A 227 1.87 -6.53 -17.58
C TRP A 227 2.60 -5.42 -16.83
N THR A 228 2.50 -5.40 -15.51
CA THR A 228 3.13 -4.38 -14.69
C THR A 228 4.54 -4.76 -14.25
N GLU A 229 5.30 -3.77 -13.85
CA GLU A 229 6.69 -3.93 -13.44
C GLU A 229 7.06 -3.08 -12.22
N VAL A 230 8.16 -3.46 -11.56
CA VAL A 230 8.92 -2.62 -10.64
C VAL A 230 10.08 -2.01 -11.41
N VAL A 231 10.28 -0.71 -11.28
CA VAL A 231 11.34 0.05 -11.93
C VAL A 231 12.35 0.51 -10.88
N HIS A 232 13.63 0.26 -11.12
CA HIS A 232 14.73 0.86 -10.38
C HIS A 232 15.07 2.21 -10.99
N VAL A 233 15.20 3.24 -10.17
CA VAL A 233 15.53 4.61 -10.56
C VAL A 233 16.76 5.09 -9.82
N HIS A 234 17.73 5.64 -10.55
CA HIS A 234 18.95 6.21 -10.02
C HIS A 234 19.09 7.68 -10.45
N LEU A 235 19.31 8.57 -9.50
CA LEU A 235 19.55 9.99 -9.72
C LEU A 235 21.05 10.21 -10.02
N VAL A 236 21.40 10.21 -11.30
CA VAL A 236 22.80 10.29 -11.76
C VAL A 236 23.45 11.59 -11.29
N ASP A 237 22.75 12.72 -11.49
CA ASP A 237 23.14 14.05 -11.04
C ASP A 237 21.91 14.92 -10.75
N SER A 238 22.05 16.23 -10.63
CA SER A 238 20.96 17.15 -10.32
C SER A 238 19.84 17.17 -11.37
N THR A 239 20.09 16.74 -12.61
CA THR A 239 19.15 16.79 -13.74
C THR A 239 18.87 15.43 -14.34
N ASN A 240 19.87 14.58 -14.44
CA ASN A 240 19.80 13.31 -15.14
C ASN A 240 19.28 12.19 -14.24
N VAL A 241 18.45 11.34 -14.84
CA VAL A 241 17.85 10.16 -14.21
C VAL A 241 18.12 8.95 -15.10
N SER A 242 18.54 7.85 -14.50
CA SER A 242 18.63 6.54 -15.13
C SER A 242 17.55 5.64 -14.54
N ALA A 243 16.88 4.87 -15.37
CA ALA A 243 15.90 3.90 -14.89
C ALA A 243 15.99 2.58 -15.68
N SER A 244 15.72 1.49 -14.99
CA SER A 244 15.69 0.14 -15.57
C SER A 244 14.58 -0.69 -14.94
N VAL A 245 14.04 -1.65 -15.67
CA VAL A 245 13.07 -2.61 -15.13
C VAL A 245 13.79 -3.55 -14.17
N SER A 246 13.36 -3.56 -12.92
CA SER A 246 13.89 -4.38 -11.83
C SER A 246 13.19 -5.73 -11.71
N LEU A 247 11.88 -5.75 -11.93
CA LEU A 247 11.06 -6.94 -12.01
C LEU A 247 9.90 -6.68 -12.97
N ASN A 248 9.54 -7.67 -13.76
CA ASN A 248 8.40 -7.60 -14.68
C ASN A 248 7.40 -8.74 -14.42
N SER A 249 6.30 -8.70 -15.17
CA SER A 249 5.30 -9.77 -15.17
C SER A 249 4.62 -10.02 -13.82
N ILE A 250 4.34 -8.96 -13.09
CA ILE A 250 3.48 -8.97 -11.91
C ILE A 250 2.08 -8.45 -12.33
N PRO A 251 0.99 -9.12 -11.96
CA PRO A 251 -0.36 -8.58 -12.19
C PRO A 251 -0.66 -7.49 -11.16
N ASN A 252 -1.14 -6.33 -11.60
CA ASN A 252 -1.57 -5.23 -10.76
C ASN A 252 -0.61 -4.97 -9.57
N ASN A 253 0.63 -4.62 -9.91
CA ASN A 253 1.68 -4.31 -8.95
C ASN A 253 1.25 -3.10 -8.10
N ASN A 254 1.45 -3.16 -6.78
CA ASN A 254 0.96 -2.14 -5.87
C ASN A 254 2.06 -1.73 -4.88
N GLY A 255 1.91 -2.01 -3.61
CA GLY A 255 2.80 -1.56 -2.55
C GLY A 255 4.17 -2.22 -2.52
N LEU A 256 5.15 -1.48 -2.01
CA LEU A 256 6.50 -1.91 -1.72
C LEU A 256 6.81 -1.74 -0.22
N GLY A 257 7.64 -2.61 0.33
CA GLY A 257 8.08 -2.49 1.72
C GLY A 257 9.42 -3.17 1.95
N TRP A 258 10.10 -2.78 3.02
CA TRP A 258 11.21 -3.55 3.54
C TRP A 258 10.72 -4.70 4.42
N GLY A 259 11.24 -5.88 4.20
CA GLY A 259 11.21 -6.99 5.12
C GLY A 259 12.55 -7.17 5.85
N PRO A 260 12.70 -8.22 6.67
CA PRO A 260 13.95 -8.50 7.37
C PRO A 260 15.08 -8.79 6.36
N ASN A 261 16.34 -8.54 6.79
CA ASN A 261 17.53 -8.83 6.00
C ASN A 261 17.54 -8.22 4.58
N GLN A 262 17.04 -6.99 4.44
CA GLN A 262 16.93 -6.28 3.16
C GLN A 262 16.05 -7.01 2.12
N GLN A 263 15.12 -7.83 2.58
CA GLN A 263 14.10 -8.42 1.72
C GLN A 263 13.16 -7.32 1.23
N VAL A 264 12.81 -7.36 -0.06
CA VAL A 264 11.81 -6.46 -0.65
C VAL A 264 10.47 -7.17 -0.69
N LEU A 265 9.48 -6.54 -0.10
CA LEU A 265 8.08 -6.95 -0.12
C LEU A 265 7.39 -6.26 -1.30
N ILE A 266 6.61 -7.02 -2.07
CA ILE A 266 5.86 -6.50 -3.22
C ILE A 266 4.43 -7.04 -3.14
N SER A 267 3.45 -6.18 -3.06
CA SER A 267 2.06 -6.61 -3.14
C SER A 267 1.54 -6.58 -4.57
N SER A 268 0.66 -7.50 -4.86
CA SER A 268 -0.19 -7.51 -6.05
C SER A 268 -1.64 -7.42 -5.57
N ALA A 269 -2.25 -6.26 -5.76
CA ALA A 269 -3.51 -5.92 -5.11
C ALA A 269 -4.64 -6.87 -5.50
N LEU A 270 -4.98 -6.93 -6.78
CA LEU A 270 -6.08 -7.76 -7.28
C LEU A 270 -5.77 -9.25 -7.26
N ALA A 271 -4.50 -9.66 -7.35
CA ALA A 271 -4.13 -11.07 -7.14
C ALA A 271 -4.12 -11.47 -5.65
N ALA A 272 -4.31 -10.50 -4.75
CA ALA A 272 -4.28 -10.69 -3.30
C ALA A 272 -3.05 -11.47 -2.84
N THR A 273 -1.86 -11.05 -3.28
CA THR A 273 -0.61 -11.79 -3.11
C THR A 273 0.50 -10.87 -2.64
N LEU A 274 1.22 -11.29 -1.60
CA LEU A 274 2.50 -10.72 -1.20
C LEU A 274 3.63 -11.55 -1.78
N TYR A 275 4.51 -10.92 -2.55
CA TYR A 275 5.76 -11.51 -3.04
C TYR A 275 6.93 -11.07 -2.16
N PHE A 276 7.84 -12.01 -1.91
CA PHE A 276 9.08 -11.79 -1.20
C PHE A 276 10.23 -11.87 -2.19
N SER A 277 11.04 -10.83 -2.23
CA SER A 277 12.09 -10.71 -3.24
C SER A 277 13.44 -10.36 -2.62
N LYS A 278 14.51 -10.78 -3.27
CA LYS A 278 15.88 -10.34 -2.98
C LYS A 278 16.27 -9.25 -3.95
N LEU A 279 16.86 -8.18 -3.42
CA LEU A 279 17.45 -7.12 -4.20
C LEU A 279 18.86 -7.53 -4.62
N GLU A 280 19.13 -7.54 -5.91
CA GLU A 280 20.38 -8.00 -6.50
C GLU A 280 20.94 -6.96 -7.47
N GLY A 281 22.20 -7.16 -7.91
CA GLY A 281 22.82 -6.34 -8.92
C GLY A 281 23.61 -5.15 -8.38
N GLY A 282 24.30 -4.49 -9.30
CA GLY A 282 25.14 -3.31 -9.04
C GLY A 282 24.41 -2.00 -9.35
N TYR A 283 24.86 -1.32 -10.42
CA TYR A 283 24.29 -0.04 -10.88
C TYR A 283 22.79 -0.16 -11.28
N ASN A 284 22.42 -1.24 -11.97
CA ASN A 284 21.03 -1.59 -12.22
C ASN A 284 20.60 -2.65 -11.23
N LYS A 285 19.65 -2.31 -10.36
CA LYS A 285 19.10 -3.24 -9.38
C LYS A 285 18.05 -4.13 -10.03
N THR A 286 18.06 -5.40 -9.67
CA THR A 286 17.06 -6.40 -10.08
C THR A 286 16.46 -7.07 -8.86
N LEU A 287 15.24 -7.58 -9.00
CA LEU A 287 14.51 -8.28 -7.96
C LEU A 287 14.28 -9.73 -8.37
N SER A 288 14.62 -10.64 -7.47
CA SER A 288 14.39 -12.09 -7.63
C SER A 288 13.34 -12.55 -6.63
N VAL A 289 12.15 -12.90 -7.10
CA VAL A 289 11.08 -13.43 -6.25
C VAL A 289 11.50 -14.79 -5.68
N THR A 290 11.48 -14.93 -4.35
CA THR A 290 11.85 -16.15 -3.65
C THR A 290 10.65 -17.01 -3.30
N HIS A 291 9.55 -16.41 -2.88
CA HIS A 291 8.30 -17.05 -2.55
C HIS A 291 7.16 -16.03 -2.49
N SER A 292 5.94 -16.50 -2.24
CA SER A 292 4.77 -15.63 -2.10
C SER A 292 3.76 -16.20 -1.11
N ILE A 293 2.93 -15.32 -0.55
CA ILE A 293 1.80 -15.64 0.32
C ILE A 293 0.53 -15.03 -0.27
N ARG A 294 -0.56 -15.79 -0.24
CA ARG A 294 -1.89 -15.36 -0.71
C ARG A 294 -2.77 -14.97 0.47
N ALA A 295 -3.41 -13.81 0.36
CA ALA A 295 -4.45 -13.37 1.28
C ALA A 295 -5.84 -13.61 0.69
N ASP A 296 -6.88 -13.49 1.51
CA ASP A 296 -8.28 -13.68 1.08
C ASP A 296 -9.00 -12.35 0.82
N GLY A 297 -8.27 -11.30 0.48
CA GLY A 297 -8.79 -9.97 0.12
C GLY A 297 -7.73 -9.17 -0.62
N VAL A 298 -8.13 -8.09 -1.27
CA VAL A 298 -7.19 -7.16 -1.89
C VAL A 298 -6.17 -6.69 -0.85
N VAL A 299 -4.90 -6.72 -1.22
CA VAL A 299 -3.79 -6.23 -0.39
C VAL A 299 -3.16 -5.02 -1.03
N ASP A 300 -2.76 -4.05 -0.21
CA ASP A 300 -2.20 -2.78 -0.64
C ASP A 300 -0.75 -2.64 -0.17
N ASN A 301 -0.35 -1.63 0.57
CA ASN A 301 1.04 -1.36 0.94
C ASN A 301 1.50 -2.27 2.11
N PRO A 302 2.37 -3.26 1.87
CA PRO A 302 2.82 -4.17 2.90
C PRO A 302 3.85 -3.52 3.81
N SER A 303 3.81 -3.81 5.10
CA SER A 303 4.85 -3.43 6.04
C SER A 303 5.35 -4.61 6.86
N PHE A 304 6.52 -4.47 7.45
CA PHE A 304 7.08 -5.45 8.37
C PHE A 304 7.22 -4.84 9.76
N PHE A 305 6.62 -5.49 10.73
CA PHE A 305 6.82 -5.19 12.14
C PHE A 305 7.97 -6.05 12.69
N SER A 306 9.03 -5.41 13.15
CA SER A 306 10.10 -6.04 13.90
C SER A 306 9.83 -5.87 15.39
N ASP A 307 9.68 -6.95 16.12
CA ASP A 307 9.45 -6.91 17.55
C ASP A 307 10.75 -6.59 18.31
N PRO A 308 10.91 -5.37 18.86
CA PRO A 308 12.15 -4.98 19.51
C PRO A 308 12.40 -5.70 20.85
N TRP A 309 11.39 -6.38 21.39
CA TRP A 309 11.46 -7.15 22.62
C TRP A 309 11.24 -8.65 22.39
N ALA A 310 11.55 -9.14 21.20
CA ALA A 310 11.48 -10.57 20.89
C ALA A 310 12.25 -11.41 21.94
N GLY A 311 11.62 -12.46 22.43
CA GLY A 311 12.22 -13.39 23.42
C GLY A 311 12.09 -12.98 24.88
N ILE A 312 11.63 -11.77 25.26
CA ILE A 312 11.45 -11.39 26.67
C ILE A 312 10.43 -12.33 27.38
N ASP A 313 9.35 -12.68 26.70
CA ASP A 313 8.32 -13.62 27.16
C ASP A 313 8.44 -14.99 26.50
N GLY A 314 9.57 -15.29 25.85
CA GLY A 314 9.81 -16.49 25.06
C GLY A 314 9.11 -16.49 23.69
N LYS A 315 8.55 -15.34 23.26
CA LYS A 315 7.83 -15.17 22.01
C LYS A 315 8.46 -14.08 21.15
N ASP A 316 8.28 -14.20 19.84
CA ASP A 316 8.57 -13.19 18.83
C ASP A 316 7.28 -12.85 18.10
N TYR A 317 6.91 -11.58 18.15
CA TYR A 317 5.71 -11.06 17.50
C TYR A 317 6.03 -10.32 16.20
N SER A 318 7.23 -10.51 15.65
CA SER A 318 7.59 -9.97 14.35
C SER A 318 6.71 -10.58 13.24
N GLY A 319 6.35 -9.77 12.27
CA GLY A 319 5.52 -10.27 11.16
C GLY A 319 5.18 -9.21 10.12
N TYR A 320 4.50 -9.66 9.09
CA TYR A 320 4.10 -8.83 7.96
C TYR A 320 2.66 -8.39 8.12
N LEU A 321 2.40 -7.12 7.82
CA LEU A 321 1.06 -6.53 7.79
C LEU A 321 0.64 -6.36 6.34
N LEU A 322 -0.54 -6.82 6.02
CA LEU A 322 -1.14 -6.74 4.70
C LEU A 322 -2.48 -6.02 4.81
N PRO A 323 -2.48 -4.69 4.77
CA PRO A 323 -3.71 -3.90 4.74
C PRO A 323 -4.39 -4.01 3.38
N GLY A 324 -5.67 -3.69 3.33
CA GLY A 324 -6.41 -3.65 2.08
C GLY A 324 -7.93 -3.60 2.25
N LEU A 325 -8.62 -3.95 1.18
CA LEU A 325 -10.08 -3.89 1.10
C LEU A 325 -10.69 -5.24 1.49
N GLY A 326 -11.59 -5.23 2.45
CA GLY A 326 -12.35 -6.41 2.86
C GLY A 326 -13.39 -6.83 1.82
N ARG A 327 -13.97 -5.85 1.12
CA ARG A 327 -14.96 -6.03 0.04
C ARG A 327 -14.68 -5.03 -1.09
N PRO A 328 -13.75 -5.33 -1.99
CA PRO A 328 -13.38 -4.44 -3.10
C PRO A 328 -14.56 -3.99 -3.98
N ILE A 329 -15.62 -4.82 -4.08
CA ILE A 329 -16.84 -4.46 -4.81
C ILE A 329 -17.51 -3.19 -4.28
N GLU A 330 -17.35 -2.88 -2.99
CA GLU A 330 -17.86 -1.64 -2.40
C GLU A 330 -17.04 -0.43 -2.86
N PHE A 331 -15.73 -0.62 -3.01
CA PHE A 331 -14.86 0.44 -3.52
C PHE A 331 -15.32 0.91 -4.90
N LEU A 332 -15.59 -0.02 -5.82
CA LEU A 332 -16.07 0.31 -7.17
C LEU A 332 -17.36 1.13 -7.17
N GLY A 333 -18.28 0.84 -6.23
CA GLY A 333 -19.56 1.56 -6.12
C GLY A 333 -19.49 2.87 -5.33
N ASN A 334 -18.65 2.93 -4.32
CA ASN A 334 -18.67 3.95 -3.27
C ASN A 334 -17.47 4.90 -3.28
N TYR A 335 -16.43 4.59 -4.08
CA TYR A 335 -15.21 5.40 -4.16
C TYR A 335 -15.50 6.85 -4.56
N LYS A 336 -16.41 7.06 -5.51
CA LYS A 336 -16.81 8.40 -6.00
C LYS A 336 -17.86 9.09 -5.14
N ASP A 337 -18.22 8.57 -3.97
CA ASP A 337 -19.10 9.26 -3.04
C ASP A 337 -18.42 10.52 -2.46
N PRO A 338 -18.85 11.74 -2.89
CA PRO A 338 -18.20 12.98 -2.47
C PRO A 338 -18.43 13.29 -0.99
N THR A 339 -19.45 12.66 -0.38
CA THR A 339 -19.75 12.87 1.05
C THR A 339 -18.80 12.11 1.95
N GLY A 340 -18.04 11.15 1.40
CA GLY A 340 -17.16 10.29 2.16
C GLY A 340 -17.86 9.38 3.16
N LYS A 341 -19.19 9.15 3.02
CA LYS A 341 -20.01 8.39 3.98
C LYS A 341 -20.38 7.00 3.51
N ALA A 342 -20.38 6.75 2.19
CA ALA A 342 -20.67 5.42 1.69
C ALA A 342 -19.63 4.42 2.22
N PRO A 343 -20.06 3.25 2.76
CA PRO A 343 -19.15 2.32 3.42
C PRO A 343 -18.16 1.72 2.43
N ILE A 344 -16.91 1.64 2.82
CA ILE A 344 -15.85 0.89 2.15
C ILE A 344 -15.08 0.16 3.22
N SER A 345 -15.20 -1.16 3.24
CA SER A 345 -14.63 -1.99 4.28
C SER A 345 -13.10 -2.04 4.21
N SER A 346 -12.49 -2.12 5.38
CA SER A 346 -11.05 -2.17 5.59
C SER A 346 -10.67 -3.48 6.28
N ILE A 347 -9.54 -4.06 5.92
CA ILE A 347 -8.93 -5.20 6.60
C ILE A 347 -7.43 -5.00 6.76
N VAL A 348 -6.86 -5.64 7.78
CA VAL A 348 -5.41 -5.85 7.89
C VAL A 348 -5.19 -7.31 8.25
N TRP A 349 -4.42 -8.00 7.41
CA TRP A 349 -3.95 -9.33 7.70
C TRP A 349 -2.58 -9.27 8.36
N TYR A 350 -2.31 -10.19 9.25
CA TYR A 350 -1.01 -10.40 9.86
C TYR A 350 -0.47 -11.78 9.50
N VAL A 351 0.82 -11.82 9.13
CA VAL A 351 1.55 -13.05 8.83
C VAL A 351 2.77 -13.08 9.73
N PRO A 352 2.87 -14.02 10.69
CA PRO A 352 4.06 -14.15 11.55
C PRO A 352 5.34 -14.32 10.73
N ALA A 353 6.43 -13.67 11.14
CA ALA A 353 7.75 -13.98 10.64
C ALA A 353 8.13 -15.39 11.10
N MET A 354 8.45 -16.28 10.15
CA MET A 354 8.94 -17.62 10.49
C MET A 354 10.33 -17.51 11.07
N ALA A 355 10.57 -18.09 12.21
CA ALA A 355 11.92 -18.23 12.78
C ALA A 355 12.71 -19.22 11.89
N GLY A 356 13.60 -18.67 11.05
CA GLY A 356 14.55 -19.43 10.23
C GLY A 356 14.07 -19.85 8.85
N GLU A 357 14.96 -19.74 7.86
CA GLU A 357 14.70 -20.15 6.48
C GLU A 357 14.63 -21.67 6.29
N GLU A 358 15.03 -22.47 7.27
CA GLU A 358 15.17 -23.93 7.18
C GLU A 358 13.87 -24.71 7.40
N GLU A 359 12.84 -24.12 8.01
CA GLU A 359 11.56 -24.82 8.28
C GLU A 359 10.51 -24.70 7.15
N ARG A 360 10.85 -24.13 5.99
CA ARG A 360 9.93 -23.88 4.87
C ARG A 360 9.42 -25.14 4.12
N GLY A 361 9.56 -26.30 4.69
CA GLY A 361 9.28 -27.58 4.02
C GLY A 361 7.82 -28.00 3.87
N SER A 362 6.81 -27.41 4.55
CA SER A 362 5.42 -27.88 4.39
C SER A 362 4.27 -27.06 4.99
N GLN A 363 4.49 -26.00 5.76
CA GLN A 363 3.37 -25.20 6.26
C GLN A 363 3.38 -23.79 5.66
N VAL A 364 2.49 -23.57 4.69
CA VAL A 364 2.16 -22.22 4.22
C VAL A 364 1.50 -21.49 5.37
N THR A 365 2.22 -20.55 5.99
CA THR A 365 1.63 -19.69 7.03
C THR A 365 0.45 -18.90 6.43
N GLN A 366 -0.74 -19.16 6.94
CA GLN A 366 -1.95 -18.49 6.48
C GLN A 366 -2.03 -17.08 7.12
N PRO A 367 -2.35 -16.04 6.33
CA PRO A 367 -2.65 -14.73 6.86
C PRO A 367 -3.80 -14.81 7.88
N ARG A 368 -3.66 -14.12 9.01
CA ARG A 368 -4.70 -14.02 10.04
C ARG A 368 -5.27 -12.63 10.06
N LEU A 369 -6.57 -12.53 10.30
CA LEU A 369 -7.24 -11.24 10.42
C LEU A 369 -6.79 -10.56 11.72
N LEU A 370 -6.10 -9.41 11.58
CA LEU A 370 -5.67 -8.57 12.71
C LEU A 370 -6.66 -7.44 12.98
N PHE A 371 -7.20 -6.84 11.91
CA PHE A 371 -8.11 -5.71 12.00
C PHE A 371 -9.16 -5.82 10.89
N SER A 372 -10.38 -5.43 11.20
CA SER A 372 -11.42 -5.22 10.20
C SER A 372 -12.39 -4.12 10.61
N ASP A 373 -12.83 -3.32 9.64
CA ASP A 373 -13.83 -2.26 9.80
C ASP A 373 -14.79 -2.27 8.60
N ASN A 374 -16.06 -2.09 8.85
CA ASN A 374 -17.10 -2.05 7.81
C ASN A 374 -17.17 -0.70 7.08
N GLY A 375 -16.20 0.18 7.29
CA GLY A 375 -16.17 1.54 6.73
C GLY A 375 -16.76 2.60 7.65
N SER A 376 -17.13 2.23 8.88
CA SER A 376 -17.71 3.18 9.86
C SER A 376 -16.66 4.02 10.58
N SER A 377 -15.49 3.43 10.87
CA SER A 377 -14.38 4.10 11.54
C SER A 377 -13.21 4.36 10.61
N LEU A 378 -12.99 3.49 9.64
CA LEU A 378 -11.95 3.63 8.63
C LEU A 378 -12.46 3.16 7.27
N ARG A 379 -12.20 3.93 6.21
CA ARG A 379 -12.64 3.62 4.84
C ARG A 379 -11.46 3.28 3.94
N GLY A 380 -11.48 2.04 3.39
CA GLY A 380 -10.55 1.61 2.36
C GLY A 380 -9.10 1.63 2.84
N ALA A 381 -8.74 0.69 3.75
CA ALA A 381 -7.38 0.60 4.26
C ALA A 381 -6.35 0.39 3.14
N THR A 382 -5.23 1.09 3.24
CA THR A 382 -4.13 1.07 2.27
C THR A 382 -2.80 0.72 2.92
N THR A 383 -2.47 1.32 4.08
CA THR A 383 -1.23 1.00 4.80
C THR A 383 -1.54 0.73 6.28
N ALA A 384 -0.76 -0.15 6.89
CA ALA A 384 -0.82 -0.44 8.32
C ALA A 384 0.59 -0.57 8.91
N VAL A 385 0.80 0.04 10.08
CA VAL A 385 2.09 0.01 10.79
C VAL A 385 1.85 -0.22 12.28
N ILE A 386 2.63 -1.10 12.92
CA ILE A 386 2.63 -1.27 14.38
C ILE A 386 3.76 -0.43 14.98
N VAL A 387 3.39 0.43 15.93
CA VAL A 387 4.35 1.12 16.81
C VAL A 387 4.29 0.46 18.19
N PRO A 388 5.35 -0.25 18.61
CA PRO A 388 5.33 -1.00 19.84
C PRO A 388 5.42 -0.07 21.08
N ILE A 389 4.82 -0.48 22.19
CA ILE A 389 4.91 0.20 23.48
C ILE A 389 5.95 -0.52 24.34
N ASP A 390 6.87 0.24 24.92
CA ASP A 390 7.89 -0.33 25.81
C ASP A 390 7.25 -1.03 27.02
N PRO A 391 7.42 -2.36 27.17
CA PRO A 391 6.86 -3.10 28.28
C PRO A 391 7.31 -2.57 29.66
N ALA A 392 8.50 -1.97 29.75
CA ALA A 392 8.98 -1.40 31.00
C ALA A 392 8.13 -0.22 31.48
N THR A 393 7.48 0.50 30.55
CA THR A 393 6.57 1.62 30.85
C THR A 393 5.08 1.20 30.82
N ASN A 394 4.80 -0.09 30.54
CA ASN A 394 3.45 -0.61 30.33
C ASN A 394 3.14 -1.83 31.20
N GLU A 395 3.60 -1.83 32.44
CA GLU A 395 3.36 -2.91 33.44
C GLU A 395 3.77 -4.31 32.96
N GLY A 396 4.79 -4.40 32.10
CA GLY A 396 5.27 -5.63 31.48
C GLY A 396 4.39 -6.17 30.34
N ARG A 397 3.31 -5.48 29.97
CA ARG A 397 2.41 -5.90 28.88
C ARG A 397 3.05 -5.69 27.51
N ARG A 398 2.87 -6.66 26.64
CA ARG A 398 3.34 -6.64 25.24
C ARG A 398 2.22 -6.09 24.35
N GLU A 399 2.19 -4.78 24.20
CA GLU A 399 1.16 -4.03 23.47
C GLU A 399 1.80 -3.10 22.45
N GLY A 400 1.02 -2.63 21.50
CA GLY A 400 1.42 -1.63 20.51
C GLY A 400 0.20 -0.91 19.92
N TRP A 401 0.49 0.17 19.21
CA TRP A 401 -0.51 0.87 18.42
C TRP A 401 -0.42 0.43 16.96
N LEU A 402 -1.50 -0.14 16.44
CA LEU A 402 -1.70 -0.38 15.02
C LEU A 402 -2.29 0.89 14.41
N PHE A 403 -1.51 1.58 13.60
CA PHE A 403 -1.97 2.73 12.79
C PHE A 403 -2.40 2.21 11.42
N VAL A 404 -3.59 2.59 10.96
CA VAL A 404 -4.14 2.18 9.67
C VAL A 404 -4.59 3.42 8.90
N THR A 405 -4.10 3.57 7.66
CA THR A 405 -4.50 4.63 6.73
C THR A 405 -5.55 4.16 5.75
N GLY A 406 -6.13 5.10 5.00
CA GLY A 406 -7.03 4.79 3.90
C GLY A 406 -7.12 5.93 2.91
N VAL A 407 -7.01 5.59 1.62
CA VAL A 407 -6.95 6.54 0.50
C VAL A 407 -8.13 7.51 0.43
N ILE A 408 -9.27 7.16 0.99
CA ILE A 408 -10.49 7.98 1.05
C ILE A 408 -11.07 8.02 2.48
N ALA A 409 -10.23 7.78 3.47
CA ALA A 409 -10.64 7.86 4.87
C ALA A 409 -10.65 9.32 5.36
N PRO A 410 -11.61 9.70 6.22
CA PRO A 410 -11.65 11.05 6.81
C PRO A 410 -10.53 11.28 7.83
N HIS A 411 -9.91 10.21 8.30
CA HIS A 411 -8.78 10.22 9.23
C HIS A 411 -8.06 8.87 9.19
N MET A 412 -6.83 8.85 9.67
CA MET A 412 -6.11 7.64 10.05
C MET A 412 -6.69 7.13 11.38
N LEU A 413 -6.75 5.81 11.54
CA LEU A 413 -7.16 5.17 12.79
C LEU A 413 -5.96 4.55 13.48
N ALA A 414 -5.76 4.88 14.76
CA ALA A 414 -4.85 4.15 15.64
C ALA A 414 -5.68 3.26 16.57
N THR A 415 -5.34 1.97 16.63
CA THR A 415 -6.00 1.01 17.53
C THR A 415 -4.96 0.28 18.37
N LYS A 416 -5.18 0.21 19.69
CA LYS A 416 -4.24 -0.44 20.61
C LYS A 416 -4.45 -1.93 20.62
N ILE A 417 -3.41 -2.70 20.34
CA ILE A 417 -3.45 -4.17 20.28
C ILE A 417 -2.58 -4.79 21.36
N ASP A 418 -3.07 -5.87 21.97
CA ASP A 418 -2.29 -6.77 22.80
C ASP A 418 -1.68 -7.87 21.94
N PHE A 419 -0.36 -8.01 21.94
CA PHE A 419 0.34 -8.92 21.05
C PHE A 419 0.04 -10.39 21.33
N ALA A 420 -0.17 -10.73 22.61
CA ALA A 420 -0.42 -12.11 23.00
C ALA A 420 -1.78 -12.61 22.47
N THR A 421 -2.76 -11.71 22.33
CA THR A 421 -4.08 -12.06 21.78
C THR A 421 -4.18 -11.82 20.30
N ALA A 422 -3.62 -10.71 19.79
CA ALA A 422 -3.77 -10.31 18.40
C ALA A 422 -2.76 -11.00 17.46
N LEU A 423 -1.52 -11.21 17.91
CA LEU A 423 -0.41 -11.68 17.07
C LEU A 423 0.06 -13.10 17.38
N SER A 424 -0.29 -13.69 18.53
CA SER A 424 0.10 -15.07 18.82
C SER A 424 -0.62 -16.05 17.89
N SER A 425 0.04 -17.15 17.51
CA SER A 425 -0.69 -18.30 16.96
C SER A 425 -1.68 -18.76 18.01
N ALA A 426 -2.99 -18.80 17.69
CA ALA A 426 -3.92 -19.56 18.52
C ALA A 426 -3.33 -20.98 18.64
N ALA A 427 -2.91 -21.34 19.84
CA ALA A 427 -2.74 -22.74 20.16
C ALA A 427 -4.13 -23.33 20.04
N GLU A 428 -4.37 -24.16 19.01
CA GLU A 428 -5.51 -25.06 18.98
C GLU A 428 -5.51 -26.01 20.16
#